data_7327d99f21f275b11ffef373aaf34b24
#
_entry.id   7327d99f21f275b11ffef373aaf34b24
#
_cell.length_a   1.000
_cell.length_b   1.000
_cell.length_c   1.000
_cell.angle_alpha   90.00
_cell.angle_beta   90.00
_cell.angle_gamma   90.00
#
_symmetry.space_group_name_H-M   'P 1'
#
loop_
_entity.id
_entity.type
_entity.pdbx_description
1 polymer ?
#
loop_
_entity_poly.entity_id
_entity_poly.type
_entity_poly.pdbx_seq_one_letter_code
_entity_poly.pdbx_strand_id
1 'polypeptide(L)'
;MLPVKAFTQMIDYSTMIEAHSEEQDMQESQPNNIRKVALTSLAGTSIEWYDFFLYGTAAAIIFPKAFFPADMPYMIALIASFSTFAVGFLARPLGGIVFGHFGDRVGRKQTLVIALMIMGASTTLIGLLPTYETIGYVAPLVLVFLRFVQGLAIGGQWGGAMLLVTESAPADKRGWYGAYAQ
;
A
#
# COMPACT_ATOMS: atom_id res chain seq x y z
N MET A 1 -19.84 -52.49 33.99
CA MET A 1 -20.54 -51.23 33.64
C MET A 1 -19.67 -50.08 34.10
N LEU A 2 -18.91 -49.43 33.19
CA LEU A 2 -18.12 -48.24 33.52
C LEU A 2 -19.07 -47.10 33.90
N PRO A 3 -18.80 -46.38 34.97
CA PRO A 3 -19.71 -45.31 35.39
C PRO A 3 -19.73 -44.18 34.32
N VAL A 4 -20.91 -43.71 33.98
CA VAL A 4 -21.19 -42.66 33.00
C VAL A 4 -20.26 -41.44 33.16
N LYS A 5 -19.87 -41.13 34.39
CA LYS A 5 -18.88 -40.06 34.71
C LYS A 5 -17.51 -40.28 34.11
N ALA A 6 -17.02 -41.53 34.01
CA ALA A 6 -15.71 -41.80 33.43
C ALA A 6 -15.73 -41.63 31.90
N PHE A 7 -16.85 -41.94 31.25
CA PHE A 7 -17.03 -41.76 29.82
C PHE A 7 -17.14 -40.26 29.46
N THR A 8 -17.84 -39.48 30.25
CA THR A 8 -17.94 -38.00 30.05
C THR A 8 -16.57 -37.32 30.25
N GLN A 9 -15.80 -37.74 31.26
CA GLN A 9 -14.43 -37.24 31.47
C GLN A 9 -13.47 -37.60 30.32
N MET A 10 -13.60 -38.77 29.71
CA MET A 10 -12.79 -39.18 28.57
C MET A 10 -13.08 -38.37 27.29
N ILE A 11 -14.35 -38.02 27.05
CA ILE A 11 -14.75 -37.16 25.93
C ILE A 11 -14.23 -35.73 26.16
N ASP A 12 -14.33 -35.21 27.35
CA ASP A 12 -13.87 -33.87 27.74
C ASP A 12 -12.33 -33.76 27.59
N TYR A 13 -11.60 -34.83 27.91
CA TYR A 13 -10.13 -34.88 27.75
C TYR A 13 -9.70 -34.98 26.30
N SER A 14 -10.42 -35.71 25.42
CA SER A 14 -10.11 -35.82 24.01
C SER A 14 -10.38 -34.50 23.27
N THR A 15 -11.47 -33.81 23.59
CA THR A 15 -11.77 -32.50 23.01
C THR A 15 -10.79 -31.43 23.47
N MET A 16 -10.28 -31.48 24.69
CA MET A 16 -9.22 -30.60 25.16
C MET A 16 -7.87 -30.87 24.45
N ILE A 17 -7.53 -32.12 24.16
CA ILE A 17 -6.31 -32.47 23.42
C ILE A 17 -6.42 -32.02 21.96
N GLU A 18 -7.57 -32.22 21.32
CA GLU A 18 -7.81 -31.76 19.95
C GLU A 18 -7.75 -30.23 19.86
N ALA A 19 -8.41 -29.50 20.77
CA ALA A 19 -8.34 -28.05 20.84
C ALA A 19 -6.89 -27.55 21.05
N HIS A 20 -6.13 -28.22 21.92
CA HIS A 20 -4.74 -27.85 22.16
C HIS A 20 -3.81 -28.17 20.98
N SER A 21 -4.08 -29.26 20.25
CA SER A 21 -3.34 -29.58 19.01
C SER A 21 -3.67 -28.58 17.88
N GLU A 22 -4.93 -28.19 17.73
CA GLU A 22 -5.32 -27.15 16.76
C GLU A 22 -4.73 -25.77 17.11
N GLU A 23 -4.65 -25.40 18.38
CA GLU A 23 -3.95 -24.19 18.82
C GLU A 23 -2.45 -24.25 18.55
N GLN A 24 -1.80 -25.42 18.73
CA GLN A 24 -0.39 -25.60 18.43
C GLN A 24 -0.11 -25.55 16.92
N ASP A 25 -0.95 -26.16 16.10
CA ASP A 25 -0.83 -26.11 14.63
C ASP A 25 -1.08 -24.68 14.09
N MET A 26 -2.02 -23.94 14.69
CA MET A 26 -2.21 -22.53 14.39
C MET A 26 -1.03 -21.66 14.82
N GLN A 27 -0.39 -21.95 15.95
CA GLN A 27 0.81 -21.25 16.41
C GLN A 27 2.06 -21.56 15.58
N GLU A 28 2.24 -22.79 15.09
CA GLU A 28 3.37 -23.16 14.21
C GLU A 28 3.23 -22.57 12.81
N SER A 29 2.03 -22.38 12.30
CA SER A 29 1.79 -21.75 10.99
C SER A 29 2.01 -20.21 10.99
N GLN A 30 1.96 -19.56 12.15
CA GLN A 30 2.07 -18.11 12.29
C GLN A 30 3.43 -17.49 11.88
N PRO A 31 4.61 -18.06 12.24
CA PRO A 31 5.89 -17.43 11.93
C PRO A 31 6.21 -17.37 10.43
N ASN A 32 5.73 -18.30 9.63
CA ASN A 32 5.91 -18.27 8.20
C ASN A 32 4.96 -17.29 7.49
N ASN A 33 3.75 -17.12 8.02
CA ASN A 33 2.78 -16.15 7.49
C ASN A 33 3.18 -14.72 7.81
N ILE A 34 3.62 -14.43 9.04
CA ILE A 34 4.02 -13.07 9.42
C ILE A 34 5.26 -12.60 8.66
N ARG A 35 6.25 -13.46 8.42
CA ARG A 35 7.42 -13.13 7.60
C ARG A 35 7.03 -12.80 6.16
N LYS A 36 6.13 -13.58 5.55
CA LYS A 36 5.61 -13.29 4.22
C LYS A 36 4.86 -11.95 4.17
N VAL A 37 4.01 -11.68 5.15
CA VAL A 37 3.27 -10.41 5.26
C VAL A 37 4.24 -9.24 5.42
N ALA A 38 5.23 -9.34 6.31
CA ALA A 38 6.24 -8.32 6.52
C ALA A 38 7.08 -8.05 5.28
N LEU A 39 7.55 -9.10 4.57
CA LEU A 39 8.32 -8.97 3.33
C LEU A 39 7.47 -8.36 2.19
N THR A 40 6.20 -8.72 2.09
CA THR A 40 5.29 -8.12 1.10
C THR A 40 5.06 -6.64 1.39
N SER A 41 4.90 -6.28 2.65
CA SER A 41 4.77 -4.89 3.08
C SER A 41 6.04 -4.10 2.79
N LEU A 42 7.22 -4.65 3.14
CA LEU A 42 8.51 -4.04 2.83
C LEU A 42 8.71 -3.83 1.32
N ALA A 43 8.36 -4.81 0.50
CA ALA A 43 8.44 -4.68 -0.96
C ALA A 43 7.51 -3.56 -1.47
N GLY A 44 6.28 -3.47 -0.95
CA GLY A 44 5.34 -2.40 -1.29
C GLY A 44 5.88 -1.01 -0.93
N THR A 45 6.41 -0.85 0.27
CA THR A 45 7.02 0.40 0.73
C THR A 45 8.28 0.75 -0.09
N SER A 46 9.11 -0.24 -0.43
CA SER A 46 10.29 -0.02 -1.28
C SER A 46 9.92 0.48 -2.67
N ILE A 47 8.87 -0.07 -3.27
CA ILE A 47 8.34 0.38 -4.57
C ILE A 47 7.82 1.82 -4.46
N GLU A 48 7.12 2.15 -3.36
CA GLU A 48 6.61 3.51 -3.11
C GLU A 48 7.75 4.53 -3.00
N TRP A 49 8.79 4.25 -2.23
CA TRP A 49 9.96 5.11 -2.11
C TRP A 49 10.72 5.26 -3.44
N TYR A 50 10.84 4.18 -4.19
CA TYR A 50 11.43 4.23 -5.54
C TYR A 50 10.63 5.16 -6.45
N ASP A 51 9.30 5.02 -6.49
CA ASP A 51 8.41 5.89 -7.27
C ASP A 51 8.52 7.36 -6.84
N PHE A 52 8.60 7.60 -5.53
CA PHE A 52 8.77 8.93 -4.97
C PHE A 52 10.04 9.62 -5.47
N PHE A 53 11.18 8.95 -5.40
CA PHE A 53 12.46 9.50 -5.88
C PHE A 53 12.50 9.61 -7.39
N LEU A 54 11.97 8.64 -8.10
CA LEU A 54 11.89 8.65 -9.57
C LEU A 54 11.06 9.84 -10.05
N TYR A 55 9.88 10.04 -9.46
CA TYR A 55 9.02 11.17 -9.78
C TYR A 55 9.67 12.52 -9.44
N GLY A 56 10.28 12.65 -8.28
CA GLY A 56 11.00 13.86 -7.88
C GLY A 56 12.12 14.23 -8.86
N THR A 57 12.87 13.23 -9.30
CA THR A 57 13.93 13.40 -10.32
C THR A 57 13.35 13.79 -11.68
N ALA A 58 12.28 13.12 -12.12
CA ALA A 58 11.58 13.43 -13.35
C ALA A 58 10.97 14.84 -13.33
N ALA A 59 10.38 15.24 -12.20
CA ALA A 59 9.82 16.58 -12.00
C ALA A 59 10.88 17.69 -12.10
N ALA A 60 12.12 17.39 -11.69
CA ALA A 60 13.22 18.35 -11.78
C ALA A 60 13.80 18.46 -13.20
N ILE A 61 13.93 17.34 -13.91
CA ILE A 61 14.76 17.28 -15.13
C ILE A 61 13.91 17.13 -16.39
N ILE A 62 12.85 16.32 -16.36
CA ILE A 62 12.10 15.89 -17.54
C ILE A 62 10.83 16.71 -17.73
N PHE A 63 9.98 16.81 -16.70
CA PHE A 63 8.63 17.37 -16.83
C PHE A 63 8.59 18.82 -17.26
N PRO A 64 9.51 19.71 -16.82
CA PRO A 64 9.51 21.10 -17.27
C PRO A 64 9.65 21.23 -18.79
N LYS A 65 10.35 20.28 -19.42
CA LYS A 65 10.57 20.27 -20.87
C LYS A 65 9.54 19.44 -21.64
N ALA A 66 9.04 18.37 -21.02
CA ALA A 66 8.16 17.41 -21.70
C ALA A 66 6.68 17.82 -21.65
N PHE A 67 6.22 18.39 -20.54
CA PHE A 67 4.79 18.59 -20.29
C PHE A 67 4.36 20.06 -20.19
N PHE A 68 5.28 21.01 -20.37
CA PHE A 68 4.98 22.45 -20.33
C PHE A 68 5.41 23.12 -21.64
N PRO A 69 4.79 24.29 -21.97
CA PRO A 69 5.12 25.03 -23.20
C PRO A 69 6.59 25.41 -23.27
N ALA A 70 7.18 25.33 -24.47
CA ALA A 70 8.60 25.67 -24.69
C ALA A 70 8.90 27.17 -24.51
N ASP A 71 7.90 28.03 -24.67
CA ASP A 71 7.99 29.48 -24.44
C ASP A 71 7.87 29.89 -22.97
N MET A 72 7.51 28.93 -22.08
CA MET A 72 7.43 29.19 -20.66
C MET A 72 8.83 29.34 -20.05
N PRO A 73 9.07 30.39 -19.22
CA PRO A 73 10.35 30.49 -18.49
C PRO A 73 10.62 29.23 -17.69
N TYR A 74 11.83 28.70 -17.81
CA TYR A 74 12.21 27.42 -17.19
C TYR A 74 11.90 27.32 -15.69
N MET A 75 12.10 28.40 -14.92
CA MET A 75 11.80 28.45 -13.50
C MET A 75 10.30 28.28 -13.21
N ILE A 76 9.43 28.84 -14.07
CA ILE A 76 7.98 28.70 -13.92
C ILE A 76 7.56 27.27 -14.26
N ALA A 77 8.08 26.69 -15.34
CA ALA A 77 7.83 25.30 -15.67
C ALA A 77 8.33 24.33 -14.59
N LEU A 78 9.47 24.62 -13.96
CA LEU A 78 9.99 23.86 -12.83
C LEU A 78 9.08 23.93 -11.60
N ILE A 79 8.62 25.14 -11.22
CA ILE A 79 7.67 25.32 -10.11
C ILE A 79 6.35 24.61 -10.41
N ALA A 80 5.83 24.73 -11.63
CA ALA A 80 4.61 24.04 -12.04
C ALA A 80 4.78 22.52 -11.98
N SER A 81 5.92 22.00 -12.40
CA SER A 81 6.27 20.58 -12.33
C SER A 81 6.27 20.08 -10.87
N PHE A 82 6.94 20.78 -9.96
CA PHE A 82 6.91 20.43 -8.54
C PHE A 82 5.52 20.61 -7.89
N SER A 83 4.70 21.54 -8.41
CA SER A 83 3.32 21.69 -7.95
C SER A 83 2.48 20.45 -8.24
N THR A 84 2.76 19.71 -9.34
CA THR A 84 2.10 18.43 -9.59
C THR A 84 2.44 17.39 -8.52
N PHE A 85 3.66 17.46 -7.97
CA PHE A 85 4.09 16.62 -6.86
C PHE A 85 3.28 16.92 -5.58
N ALA A 86 3.06 18.19 -5.28
CA ALA A 86 2.25 18.62 -4.14
C ALA A 86 0.81 18.11 -4.22
N VAL A 87 0.20 18.03 -5.42
CA VAL A 87 -1.13 17.45 -5.61
C VAL A 87 -1.20 16.01 -5.14
N GLY A 88 -0.16 15.21 -5.40
CA GLY A 88 -0.07 13.83 -4.90
C GLY A 88 -0.08 13.77 -3.36
N PHE A 89 0.62 14.68 -2.69
CA PHE A 89 0.60 14.75 -1.21
C PHE A 89 -0.77 15.17 -0.66
N LEU A 90 -1.42 16.14 -1.28
CA LEU A 90 -2.76 16.59 -0.88
C LEU A 90 -3.84 15.50 -1.08
N ALA A 91 -3.64 14.60 -2.02
CA ALA A 91 -4.53 13.48 -2.26
C ALA A 91 -4.40 12.36 -1.20
N ARG A 92 -3.25 12.22 -0.51
CA ARG A 92 -3.00 11.14 0.46
C ARG A 92 -4.03 11.05 1.59
N PRO A 93 -4.40 12.14 2.30
CA PRO A 93 -5.42 12.07 3.33
C PRO A 93 -6.77 11.57 2.82
N LEU A 94 -7.17 12.01 1.61
CA LEU A 94 -8.39 11.54 0.97
C LEU A 94 -8.30 10.04 0.64
N GLY A 95 -7.15 9.60 0.15
CA GLY A 95 -6.85 8.19 -0.09
C GLY A 95 -6.98 7.35 1.18
N GLY A 96 -6.44 7.83 2.31
CA GLY A 96 -6.58 7.17 3.61
C GLY A 96 -8.04 6.95 4.01
N ILE A 97 -8.89 7.94 3.81
CA ILE A 97 -10.34 7.84 4.10
C ILE A 97 -11.02 6.84 3.15
N VAL A 98 -10.80 6.99 1.84
CA VAL A 98 -11.44 6.15 0.82
C VAL A 98 -11.02 4.70 0.97
N PHE A 99 -9.72 4.42 0.98
CA PHE A 99 -9.20 3.05 1.05
C PHE A 99 -9.35 2.45 2.45
N GLY A 100 -9.36 3.26 3.52
CA GLY A 100 -9.69 2.81 4.86
C GLY A 100 -11.11 2.25 4.92
N HIS A 101 -12.08 3.00 4.41
CA HIS A 101 -13.48 2.54 4.34
C HIS A 101 -13.66 1.27 3.49
N PHE A 102 -13.00 1.19 2.33
CA PHE A 102 -13.03 -0.01 1.50
C PHE A 102 -12.29 -1.19 2.15
N GLY A 103 -11.17 -0.93 2.84
CA GLY A 103 -10.41 -1.94 3.55
C GLY A 103 -11.20 -2.67 4.62
N ASP A 104 -12.05 -1.95 5.34
CA ASP A 104 -12.91 -2.53 6.36
C ASP A 104 -14.07 -3.38 5.77
N ARG A 105 -14.48 -3.10 4.53
CA ARG A 105 -15.59 -3.83 3.86
C ARG A 105 -15.14 -5.00 3.00
N VAL A 106 -14.08 -4.81 2.22
CA VAL A 106 -13.62 -5.77 1.19
C VAL A 106 -12.46 -6.62 1.71
N GLY A 107 -11.78 -6.13 2.75
CA GLY A 107 -10.62 -6.79 3.33
C GLY A 107 -9.32 -6.03 3.04
N ARG A 108 -8.47 -5.90 4.06
CA ARG A 108 -7.25 -5.07 4.04
C ARG A 108 -6.22 -5.54 3.02
N LYS A 109 -6.05 -6.87 2.86
CA LYS A 109 -5.12 -7.45 1.88
C LYS A 109 -5.52 -7.11 0.44
N GLN A 110 -6.81 -7.22 0.11
CA GLN A 110 -7.29 -6.93 -1.24
C GLN A 110 -7.16 -5.43 -1.55
N THR A 111 -7.51 -4.58 -0.60
CA THR A 111 -7.39 -3.12 -0.73
C THR A 111 -5.94 -2.69 -0.94
N LEU A 112 -4.98 -3.31 -0.23
CA LEU A 112 -3.54 -3.07 -0.41
C LEU A 112 -3.09 -3.44 -1.83
N VAL A 113 -3.51 -4.60 -2.34
CA VAL A 113 -3.16 -5.03 -3.71
C VAL A 113 -3.75 -4.08 -4.74
N ILE A 114 -5.00 -3.66 -4.58
CA ILE A 114 -5.65 -2.69 -5.48
C ILE A 114 -4.88 -1.35 -5.47
N ALA A 115 -4.50 -0.84 -4.30
CA ALA A 115 -3.73 0.39 -4.18
C ALA A 115 -2.38 0.29 -4.91
N LEU A 116 -1.65 -0.82 -4.74
CA LEU A 116 -0.39 -1.08 -5.46
C LEU A 116 -0.58 -1.15 -6.98
N MET A 117 -1.65 -1.80 -7.45
CA MET A 117 -1.97 -1.87 -8.88
C MET A 117 -2.29 -0.50 -9.47
N ILE A 118 -3.07 0.32 -8.76
CA ILE A 118 -3.39 1.69 -9.19
C ILE A 118 -2.12 2.54 -9.24
N MET A 119 -1.25 2.43 -8.23
CA MET A 119 0.03 3.15 -8.19
C MET A 119 0.91 2.77 -9.38
N GLY A 120 1.13 1.48 -9.61
CA GLY A 120 1.95 1.00 -10.73
C GLY A 120 1.38 1.37 -12.10
N ALA A 121 0.06 1.24 -12.28
CA ALA A 121 -0.61 1.65 -13.51
C ALA A 121 -0.47 3.17 -13.76
N SER A 122 -0.68 3.99 -12.73
CA SER A 122 -0.53 5.45 -12.84
C SER A 122 0.91 5.85 -13.20
N THR A 123 1.91 5.25 -12.56
CA THR A 123 3.32 5.48 -12.88
C THR A 123 3.65 5.11 -14.34
N THR A 124 3.15 3.96 -14.79
CA THR A 124 3.33 3.51 -16.18
C THR A 124 2.67 4.48 -17.17
N LEU A 125 1.44 4.93 -16.88
CA LEU A 125 0.72 5.88 -17.72
C LEU A 125 1.41 7.25 -17.76
N ILE A 126 2.00 7.72 -16.66
CA ILE A 126 2.81 8.94 -16.65
C ILE A 126 4.04 8.79 -17.58
N GLY A 127 4.70 7.62 -17.54
CA GLY A 127 5.84 7.33 -18.42
C GLY A 127 5.48 7.22 -19.90
N LEU A 128 4.25 6.86 -20.23
CA LEU A 128 3.74 6.74 -21.60
C LEU A 128 3.02 8.02 -22.07
N LEU A 129 2.87 9.02 -21.21
CA LEU A 129 2.12 10.23 -21.52
C LEU A 129 2.81 11.01 -22.66
N PRO A 130 2.06 11.36 -23.74
CA PRO A 130 2.57 12.19 -24.80
C PRO A 130 3.01 13.58 -24.30
N THR A 131 4.00 14.15 -24.95
CA THR A 131 4.56 15.46 -24.58
C THR A 131 3.61 16.60 -24.92
N TYR A 132 3.89 17.77 -24.34
CA TYR A 132 3.16 19.01 -24.64
C TYR A 132 3.10 19.34 -26.15
N GLU A 133 4.18 19.07 -26.88
CA GLU A 133 4.24 19.29 -28.33
C GLU A 133 3.20 18.48 -29.12
N THR A 134 2.81 17.31 -28.57
CA THR A 134 1.86 16.38 -29.22
C THR A 134 0.40 16.68 -28.86
N ILE A 135 0.10 16.90 -27.58
CA ILE A 135 -1.27 17.03 -27.07
C ILE A 135 -1.56 18.36 -26.36
N GLY A 136 -0.60 19.28 -26.36
CA GLY A 136 -0.75 20.62 -25.80
C GLY A 136 -1.09 20.63 -24.31
N TYR A 137 -1.98 21.49 -23.89
CA TYR A 137 -2.39 21.66 -22.47
C TYR A 137 -3.03 20.43 -21.84
N VAL A 138 -3.42 19.42 -22.63
CA VAL A 138 -3.93 18.16 -22.10
C VAL A 138 -2.83 17.39 -21.35
N ALA A 139 -1.56 17.52 -21.78
CA ALA A 139 -0.43 16.82 -21.15
C ALA A 139 -0.30 17.15 -19.64
N PRO A 140 -0.15 18.40 -19.21
CA PRO A 140 -0.05 18.73 -17.81
C PRO A 140 -1.33 18.43 -17.02
N LEU A 141 -2.51 18.52 -17.63
CA LEU A 141 -3.77 18.16 -16.96
C LEU A 141 -3.85 16.67 -16.65
N VAL A 142 -3.51 15.82 -17.61
CA VAL A 142 -3.46 14.36 -17.41
C VAL A 142 -2.38 13.98 -16.40
N LEU A 143 -1.22 14.64 -16.44
CA LEU A 143 -0.15 14.45 -15.44
C LEU A 143 -0.66 14.73 -14.02
N VAL A 144 -1.32 15.86 -13.80
CA VAL A 144 -1.91 16.24 -12.49
C VAL A 144 -2.96 15.23 -12.06
N PHE A 145 -3.83 14.80 -12.97
CA PHE A 145 -4.87 13.82 -12.68
C PHE A 145 -4.27 12.45 -12.28
N LEU A 146 -3.30 11.96 -13.04
CA LEU A 146 -2.63 10.69 -12.71
C LEU A 146 -1.89 10.78 -11.38
N ARG A 147 -1.29 11.93 -11.08
CA ARG A 147 -0.64 12.16 -9.79
C ARG A 147 -1.62 12.21 -8.63
N PHE A 148 -2.79 12.80 -8.83
CA PHE A 148 -3.87 12.77 -7.85
C PHE A 148 -4.33 11.34 -7.55
N VAL A 149 -4.61 10.54 -8.59
CA VAL A 149 -4.99 9.12 -8.46
C VAL A 149 -3.91 8.31 -7.75
N GLN A 150 -2.65 8.51 -8.09
CA GLN A 150 -1.50 7.88 -7.44
C GLN A 150 -1.42 8.27 -5.96
N GLY A 151 -1.61 9.55 -5.63
CA GLY A 151 -1.64 10.03 -4.25
C GLY A 151 -2.75 9.40 -3.41
N LEU A 152 -3.95 9.21 -4.00
CA LEU A 152 -5.05 8.47 -3.35
C LEU A 152 -4.63 7.03 -3.02
N ALA A 153 -4.01 6.33 -3.96
CA ALA A 153 -3.56 4.95 -3.76
C ALA A 153 -2.52 4.84 -2.65
N ILE A 154 -1.52 5.73 -2.63
CA ILE A 154 -0.47 5.77 -1.60
C ILE A 154 -1.08 6.04 -0.21
N GLY A 155 -2.03 6.98 -0.10
CA GLY A 155 -2.71 7.28 1.16
C GLY A 155 -3.42 6.07 1.76
N GLY A 156 -4.02 5.22 0.92
CA GLY A 156 -4.66 3.98 1.34
C GLY A 156 -3.69 2.88 1.74
N GLN A 157 -2.53 2.83 1.11
CA GLN A 157 -1.52 1.81 1.36
C GLN A 157 -0.90 1.93 2.75
N TRP A 158 -0.56 3.12 3.21
CA TRP A 158 0.11 3.33 4.50
C TRP A 158 -0.68 2.79 5.68
N GLY A 159 -1.95 3.19 5.79
CA GLY A 159 -2.84 2.70 6.84
C GLY A 159 -3.06 1.18 6.76
N GLY A 160 -3.32 0.68 5.55
CA GLY A 160 -3.59 -0.73 5.30
C GLY A 160 -2.40 -1.64 5.59
N ALA A 161 -1.19 -1.26 5.17
CA ALA A 161 0.04 -2.02 5.39
C ALA A 161 0.38 -2.10 6.89
N MET A 162 0.34 -0.97 7.59
CA MET A 162 0.64 -0.92 9.02
C MET A 162 -0.33 -1.78 9.84
N LEU A 163 -1.63 -1.67 9.55
CA LEU A 163 -2.65 -2.45 10.23
C LEU A 163 -2.52 -3.95 9.93
N LEU A 164 -2.30 -4.31 8.66
CA LEU A 164 -2.13 -5.72 8.25
C LEU A 164 -0.97 -6.39 9.00
N VAL A 165 0.17 -5.70 9.08
CA VAL A 165 1.36 -6.23 9.78
C VAL A 165 1.15 -6.29 11.27
N THR A 166 0.60 -5.25 11.91
CA THR A 166 0.42 -5.20 13.35
C THR A 166 -0.66 -6.17 13.86
N GLU A 167 -1.71 -6.42 13.09
CA GLU A 167 -2.74 -7.41 13.42
C GLU A 167 -2.26 -8.85 13.25
N SER A 168 -1.40 -9.09 12.25
CA SER A 168 -0.81 -10.41 12.02
C SER A 168 0.37 -10.72 12.95
N ALA A 169 0.90 -9.74 13.68
CA ALA A 169 2.08 -9.90 14.52
C ALA A 169 1.71 -10.34 15.95
N PRO A 170 2.52 -11.24 16.57
CA PRO A 170 2.43 -11.54 17.99
C PRO A 170 2.52 -10.27 18.84
N ALA A 171 1.80 -10.25 19.98
CA ALA A 171 1.64 -9.05 20.81
C ALA A 171 2.99 -8.48 21.29
N ASP A 172 3.94 -9.36 21.60
CA ASP A 172 5.30 -9.04 22.07
C ASP A 172 6.23 -8.47 20.98
N LYS A 173 5.89 -8.69 19.69
CA LYS A 173 6.73 -8.32 18.53
C LYS A 173 6.07 -7.35 17.55
N ARG A 174 4.91 -6.80 17.89
CA ARG A 174 4.16 -5.87 17.00
C ARG A 174 4.99 -4.68 16.56
N GLY A 175 5.78 -4.09 17.47
CA GLY A 175 6.66 -2.97 17.14
C GLY A 175 7.78 -3.36 16.16
N TRP A 176 8.37 -4.55 16.33
CA TRP A 176 9.41 -5.04 15.44
C TRP A 176 8.88 -5.27 14.03
N TYR A 177 7.77 -6.00 13.89
CA TYR A 177 7.19 -6.27 12.58
C TYR A 177 6.58 -5.02 11.94
N GLY A 178 6.03 -4.10 12.73
CA GLY A 178 5.53 -2.81 12.25
C GLY A 178 6.60 -1.96 11.58
N ALA A 179 7.87 -2.08 11.99
CA ALA A 179 8.98 -1.38 11.36
C ALA A 179 9.22 -1.79 9.89
N TYR A 180 8.80 -2.99 9.47
CA TYR A 180 8.88 -3.42 8.07
C TYR A 180 7.83 -2.76 7.17
N ALA A 181 6.81 -2.13 7.75
CA ALA A 181 5.78 -1.42 7.01
C ALA A 181 6.11 0.06 6.75
N GLN A 182 7.22 0.54 7.29
CA GLN A 182 7.73 1.92 7.16
C GLN A 182 8.90 1.96 6.20
#